data_8391e6d67fd22f2d6afb56d8ecfd313a
#
_entry.id   8391e6d67fd22f2d6afb56d8ecfd313a
#
_cell.length_a   1.000
_cell.length_b   1.000
_cell.length_c   1.000
_cell.angle_alpha   90.00
_cell.angle_beta   90.00
_cell.angle_gamma   90.00
#
_symmetry.space_group_name_H-M   'P 1'
#
loop_
_entity.id
_entity.type
_entity.pdbx_description
1 polymer ?
#
loop_
_entity_poly.entity_id
_entity_poly.type
_entity_poly.pdbx_seq_one_letter_code
_entity_poly.pdbx_strand_id
1 'polypeptide(L)'
;MINEKQHLFGLNKEQREAAIHMKGPLLIVAGAGAGKTKTITHRIVNLIKEGISPERILAVTFTNKAAKEMRERIIAEIKKNAKGQDTIPFVSTFHSLGVYIIKENARLLGLTKYFTILDESDSVSLLKEAQKELGVDPKQYDPKKIKNTISREKGKFTVLADYAEREKNAYGRMVAQVWNLYERKKTKENSLDFDDLLLKATKLLKENKEIRKIYQEKWEYIHIDEYQDTNEVQYLMSRMLAENNKNICVVGDADQNIYSWRGANLKNILSFEKDYPDAKIVLLEENYRSTQNILEAANEIIKKNKYRPEKNLFTKKETGEKIGLYEALDENDEADFVATKILEIIDNLPAEGMSSDSPRKFSAENFLCPSPP
;
A
#
# COMPACT_ATOMS: atom_id res chain seq x y z
N MET A 1 5.65 40.28 -10.08
CA MET A 1 4.37 39.67 -9.66
C MET A 1 4.66 38.23 -9.33
N ILE A 2 4.58 37.88 -8.08
CA ILE A 2 4.83 36.53 -7.57
C ILE A 2 3.68 35.66 -8.11
N ASN A 3 3.99 34.83 -9.11
CA ASN A 3 3.03 33.82 -9.58
C ASN A 3 2.90 32.82 -8.45
N GLU A 4 2.01 33.10 -7.50
CA GLU A 4 1.76 32.21 -6.37
C GLU A 4 1.41 30.84 -6.94
N LYS A 5 2.13 29.83 -6.51
CA LYS A 5 1.97 28.43 -6.96
C LYS A 5 0.58 27.94 -6.57
N GLN A 6 -0.44 28.28 -7.39
CA GLN A 6 -1.86 27.98 -7.14
C GLN A 6 -2.12 26.52 -6.73
N HIS A 7 -1.34 25.58 -7.29
CA HIS A 7 -1.43 24.17 -6.95
C HIS A 7 -1.00 23.82 -5.54
N LEU A 8 -0.43 24.75 -4.78
CA LEU A 8 -0.06 24.58 -3.37
C LEU A 8 -1.07 25.25 -2.42
N PHE A 9 -2.13 25.86 -2.93
CA PHE A 9 -3.21 26.39 -2.10
C PHE A 9 -3.92 25.28 -1.32
N GLY A 10 -4.33 25.61 -0.10
CA GLY A 10 -5.02 24.68 0.79
C GLY A 10 -4.11 23.61 1.42
N LEU A 11 -2.79 23.73 1.25
CA LEU A 11 -1.81 22.97 2.04
C LEU A 11 -1.41 23.78 3.27
N ASN A 12 -1.30 23.12 4.42
CA ASN A 12 -0.66 23.73 5.58
C ASN A 12 0.86 23.84 5.36
N LYS A 13 1.58 24.43 6.33
CA LYS A 13 3.02 24.68 6.23
C LYS A 13 3.81 23.41 5.98
N GLU A 14 3.57 22.36 6.74
CA GLU A 14 4.29 21.09 6.69
C GLU A 14 3.95 20.32 5.40
N GLN A 15 2.68 20.27 4.98
CA GLN A 15 2.27 19.68 3.70
C GLN A 15 2.92 20.42 2.53
N ARG A 16 2.97 21.76 2.59
CA ARG A 16 3.64 22.59 1.57
C ARG A 16 5.13 22.32 1.54
N GLU A 17 5.77 22.22 2.69
CA GLU A 17 7.21 21.91 2.81
C GLU A 17 7.54 20.58 2.14
N ALA A 18 6.73 19.53 2.39
CA ALA A 18 6.88 18.23 1.73
C ALA A 18 6.63 18.30 0.22
N ALA A 19 5.62 19.05 -0.21
CA ALA A 19 5.26 19.18 -1.62
C ALA A 19 6.33 19.90 -2.46
N ILE A 20 7.03 20.90 -1.90
CA ILE A 20 8.07 21.66 -2.61
C ILE A 20 9.47 21.05 -2.54
N HIS A 21 9.69 20.03 -1.72
CA HIS A 21 10.98 19.36 -1.63
C HIS A 21 11.28 18.62 -2.93
N MET A 22 12.22 19.09 -3.72
CA MET A 22 12.45 18.60 -5.09
C MET A 22 13.37 17.37 -5.14
N LYS A 23 14.50 17.39 -4.49
CA LYS A 23 15.59 16.41 -4.66
C LYS A 23 15.94 15.74 -3.34
N GLY A 24 16.35 14.48 -3.46
CA GLY A 24 16.79 13.66 -2.34
C GLY A 24 15.65 12.90 -1.66
N PRO A 25 16.00 12.06 -0.69
CA PRO A 25 15.04 11.23 0.03
C PRO A 25 14.14 12.09 0.94
N LEU A 26 12.86 11.74 0.99
CA LEU A 26 11.86 12.42 1.83
C LEU A 26 11.02 11.36 2.56
N LEU A 27 10.97 11.45 3.87
CA LEU A 27 10.04 10.72 4.71
C LEU A 27 8.95 11.67 5.21
N ILE A 28 7.71 11.37 4.90
CA ILE A 28 6.53 12.06 5.44
C ILE A 28 5.89 11.15 6.48
N VAL A 29 6.07 11.48 7.75
CA VAL A 29 5.39 10.80 8.86
C VAL A 29 4.06 11.49 9.08
N ALA A 30 2.96 10.82 8.78
CA ALA A 30 1.66 11.46 8.73
C ALA A 30 0.59 10.63 9.43
N GLY A 31 0.04 11.17 10.49
CA GLY A 31 -1.03 10.53 11.23
C GLY A 31 -2.31 10.29 10.41
N ALA A 32 -3.25 9.56 11.00
CA ALA A 32 -4.56 9.38 10.40
C ALA A 32 -5.22 10.74 10.12
N GLY A 33 -5.80 10.90 8.95
CA GLY A 33 -6.50 12.14 8.58
C GLY A 33 -5.63 13.38 8.36
N ALA A 34 -4.29 13.26 8.38
CA ALA A 34 -3.36 14.38 8.19
C ALA A 34 -3.12 14.76 6.71
N GLY A 35 -3.81 14.12 5.77
CA GLY A 35 -3.73 14.46 4.36
C GLY A 35 -2.54 13.84 3.62
N LYS A 36 -2.11 12.63 4.01
CA LYS A 36 -1.04 11.84 3.34
C LYS A 36 -1.13 11.90 1.81
N THR A 37 -2.19 11.32 1.26
CA THR A 37 -2.40 11.22 -0.18
C THR A 37 -2.52 12.59 -0.87
N LYS A 38 -3.12 13.59 -0.19
CA LYS A 38 -3.17 14.97 -0.68
C LYS A 38 -1.76 15.53 -0.85
N THR A 39 -0.91 15.36 0.15
CA THR A 39 0.46 15.87 0.12
C THR A 39 1.29 15.24 -0.99
N ILE A 40 1.23 13.90 -1.18
CA ILE A 40 1.89 13.21 -2.30
C ILE A 40 1.38 13.75 -3.64
N THR A 41 0.06 13.88 -3.80
CA THR A 41 -0.54 14.38 -5.05
C THR A 41 -0.01 15.76 -5.40
N HIS A 42 -0.03 16.70 -4.45
CA HIS A 42 0.47 18.06 -4.67
C HIS A 42 1.99 18.10 -4.91
N ARG A 43 2.77 17.20 -4.28
CA ARG A 43 4.19 17.03 -4.58
C ARG A 43 4.42 16.59 -6.02
N ILE A 44 3.71 15.57 -6.49
CA ILE A 44 3.82 15.08 -7.88
C ILE A 44 3.45 16.20 -8.86
N VAL A 45 2.36 16.91 -8.60
CA VAL A 45 1.96 18.06 -9.42
C VAL A 45 3.01 19.17 -9.40
N ASN A 46 3.64 19.43 -8.25
CA ASN A 46 4.71 20.41 -8.16
C ASN A 46 5.94 20.00 -8.99
N LEU A 47 6.36 18.73 -8.93
CA LEU A 47 7.45 18.21 -9.76
C LEU A 47 7.19 18.45 -11.25
N ILE A 48 5.98 18.12 -11.71
CA ILE A 48 5.57 18.31 -13.11
C ILE A 48 5.61 19.79 -13.50
N LYS A 49 5.16 20.68 -12.63
CA LYS A 49 5.18 22.13 -12.87
C LYS A 49 6.57 22.74 -12.87
N GLU A 50 7.49 22.15 -12.13
CA GLU A 50 8.91 22.51 -12.14
C GLU A 50 9.67 21.87 -13.32
N GLY A 51 8.96 21.27 -14.28
CA GLY A 51 9.52 20.77 -15.55
C GLY A 51 9.93 19.31 -15.57
N ILE A 52 9.59 18.52 -14.54
CA ILE A 52 9.83 17.07 -14.55
C ILE A 52 8.78 16.40 -15.44
N SER A 53 9.22 15.63 -16.43
CA SER A 53 8.32 14.86 -17.28
C SER A 53 7.51 13.86 -16.45
N PRO A 54 6.17 13.79 -16.59
CA PRO A 54 5.34 12.84 -15.86
C PRO A 54 5.81 11.38 -16.00
N GLU A 55 6.36 11.00 -17.15
CA GLU A 55 6.84 9.65 -17.43
C GLU A 55 8.04 9.25 -16.54
N ARG A 56 8.75 10.25 -15.99
CA ARG A 56 9.87 10.03 -15.05
C ARG A 56 9.42 9.88 -13.59
N ILE A 57 8.11 9.88 -13.33
CA ILE A 57 7.53 9.81 -12.01
C ILE A 57 6.78 8.49 -11.83
N LEU A 58 7.19 7.72 -10.83
CA LEU A 58 6.52 6.52 -10.34
C LEU A 58 5.81 6.85 -9.02
N ALA A 59 4.54 6.47 -8.91
CA ALA A 59 3.80 6.50 -7.65
C ALA A 59 3.18 5.13 -7.37
N VAL A 60 3.44 4.59 -6.18
CA VAL A 60 2.98 3.27 -5.78
C VAL A 60 2.12 3.38 -4.52
N THR A 61 0.97 2.72 -4.55
CA THR A 61 0.05 2.62 -3.43
C THR A 61 -0.24 1.15 -3.09
N PHE A 62 -0.99 0.91 -2.01
CA PHE A 62 -1.25 -0.45 -1.55
C PHE A 62 -2.44 -1.13 -2.26
N THR A 63 -3.46 -0.36 -2.66
CA THR A 63 -4.67 -0.90 -3.29
C THR A 63 -4.96 -0.27 -4.65
N ASN A 64 -5.64 -1.02 -5.52
CA ASN A 64 -6.08 -0.53 -6.82
C ASN A 64 -7.02 0.69 -6.70
N LYS A 65 -7.85 0.73 -5.65
CA LYS A 65 -8.72 1.87 -5.36
C LYS A 65 -7.89 3.11 -5.06
N ALA A 66 -6.90 3.01 -4.16
CA ALA A 66 -6.01 4.13 -3.83
C ALA A 66 -5.19 4.60 -5.06
N ALA A 67 -4.70 3.67 -5.88
CA ALA A 67 -3.99 4.02 -7.13
C ALA A 67 -4.90 4.77 -8.12
N LYS A 68 -6.15 4.33 -8.25
CA LYS A 68 -7.15 5.01 -9.09
C LYS A 68 -7.46 6.41 -8.56
N GLU A 69 -7.75 6.56 -7.27
CA GLU A 69 -8.02 7.86 -6.65
C GLU A 69 -6.82 8.82 -6.77
N MET A 70 -5.61 8.34 -6.52
CA MET A 70 -4.40 9.16 -6.67
C MET A 70 -4.23 9.64 -8.10
N ARG A 71 -4.41 8.76 -9.09
CA ARG A 71 -4.35 9.09 -10.51
C ARG A 71 -5.39 10.14 -10.89
N GLU A 72 -6.63 9.98 -10.47
CA GLU A 72 -7.72 10.92 -10.75
C GLU A 72 -7.45 12.31 -10.16
N ARG A 73 -6.92 12.35 -8.92
CA ARG A 73 -6.55 13.61 -8.25
C ARG A 73 -5.39 14.31 -8.98
N ILE A 74 -4.36 13.57 -9.39
CA ILE A 74 -3.23 14.12 -10.17
C ILE A 74 -3.75 14.70 -11.48
N ILE A 75 -4.58 13.96 -12.22
CA ILE A 75 -5.16 14.43 -13.50
C ILE A 75 -5.99 15.68 -13.29
N ALA A 76 -6.84 15.72 -12.26
CA ALA A 76 -7.68 16.87 -11.96
C ALA A 76 -6.83 18.12 -11.66
N GLU A 77 -5.75 17.99 -10.90
CA GLU A 77 -4.85 19.10 -10.59
C GLU A 77 -4.00 19.55 -11.79
N ILE A 78 -3.57 18.62 -12.66
CA ILE A 78 -2.87 18.96 -13.90
C ILE A 78 -3.81 19.71 -14.83
N LYS A 79 -5.03 19.23 -15.07
CA LYS A 79 -6.02 19.85 -15.97
C LYS A 79 -6.43 21.26 -15.54
N LYS A 80 -6.55 21.52 -14.24
CA LYS A 80 -6.83 22.88 -13.71
C LYS A 80 -5.75 23.89 -14.09
N ASN A 81 -4.54 23.42 -14.32
CA ASN A 81 -3.36 24.27 -14.33
C ASN A 81 -2.51 24.22 -15.60
N ALA A 82 -2.79 23.31 -16.54
CA ALA A 82 -2.01 23.16 -17.76
C ALA A 82 -2.91 22.68 -18.92
N LYS A 83 -3.09 23.52 -19.94
CA LYS A 83 -3.73 23.10 -21.20
C LYS A 83 -2.71 22.31 -22.03
N GLY A 84 -3.05 21.08 -22.41
CA GLY A 84 -2.30 20.33 -23.44
C GLY A 84 -1.28 19.31 -22.90
N GLN A 85 -1.29 18.95 -21.63
CA GLN A 85 -0.45 17.89 -21.09
C GLN A 85 -1.26 16.60 -20.96
N ASP A 86 -1.11 15.69 -21.92
CA ASP A 86 -1.85 14.41 -21.97
C ASP A 86 -1.12 13.27 -21.26
N THR A 87 0.16 13.43 -20.93
CA THR A 87 0.94 12.42 -20.22
C THR A 87 0.74 12.51 -18.72
N ILE A 88 0.63 11.34 -18.07
CA ILE A 88 0.44 11.22 -16.63
C ILE A 88 1.54 10.34 -16.02
N PRO A 89 1.87 10.51 -14.74
CA PRO A 89 2.77 9.62 -14.01
C PRO A 89 2.34 8.16 -14.05
N PHE A 90 3.30 7.26 -13.89
CA PHE A 90 2.98 5.84 -13.69
C PHE A 90 2.49 5.63 -12.26
N VAL A 91 1.17 5.56 -12.10
CA VAL A 91 0.51 5.35 -10.79
C VAL A 91 -0.05 3.94 -10.74
N SER A 92 0.40 3.12 -9.78
CA SER A 92 0.04 1.70 -9.70
C SER A 92 0.09 1.16 -8.27
N THR A 93 -0.25 -0.14 -8.12
CA THR A 93 0.12 -0.91 -6.91
C THR A 93 1.47 -1.60 -7.13
N PHE A 94 2.10 -2.09 -6.05
CA PHE A 94 3.32 -2.90 -6.17
C PHE A 94 3.14 -4.13 -7.07
N HIS A 95 1.99 -4.82 -6.96
CA HIS A 95 1.69 -5.98 -7.81
C HIS A 95 1.56 -5.58 -9.29
N SER A 96 0.87 -4.48 -9.58
CA SER A 96 0.75 -3.99 -10.97
C SER A 96 2.10 -3.54 -11.53
N LEU A 97 2.97 -2.95 -10.70
CA LEU A 97 4.34 -2.64 -11.06
C LEU A 97 5.15 -3.91 -11.36
N GLY A 98 5.00 -4.94 -10.52
CA GLY A 98 5.61 -6.27 -10.73
C GLY A 98 5.16 -6.88 -12.05
N VAL A 99 3.86 -6.88 -12.33
CA VAL A 99 3.31 -7.36 -13.63
C VAL A 99 3.92 -6.58 -14.79
N TYR A 100 4.04 -5.26 -14.69
CA TYR A 100 4.64 -4.43 -15.72
C TYR A 100 6.09 -4.83 -15.99
N ILE A 101 6.93 -4.93 -14.94
CA ILE A 101 8.34 -5.31 -15.06
C ILE A 101 8.48 -6.73 -15.65
N ILE A 102 7.68 -7.69 -15.18
CA ILE A 102 7.70 -9.07 -15.67
C ILE A 102 7.29 -9.13 -17.15
N LYS A 103 6.24 -8.45 -17.57
CA LYS A 103 5.78 -8.45 -18.97
C LYS A 103 6.82 -7.91 -19.94
N GLU A 104 7.49 -6.82 -19.57
CA GLU A 104 8.55 -6.22 -20.39
C GLU A 104 9.78 -7.16 -20.52
N ASN A 105 10.00 -8.01 -19.53
CA ASN A 105 11.17 -8.90 -19.45
C ASN A 105 10.81 -10.40 -19.43
N ALA A 106 9.62 -10.78 -19.92
CA ALA A 106 9.08 -12.12 -19.76
C ALA A 106 10.03 -13.22 -20.27
N ARG A 107 10.68 -13.01 -21.40
CA ARG A 107 11.63 -13.98 -21.99
C ARG A 107 12.82 -14.28 -21.06
N LEU A 108 13.34 -13.30 -20.34
CA LEU A 108 14.43 -13.48 -19.39
C LEU A 108 14.03 -14.33 -18.18
N LEU A 109 12.72 -14.36 -17.89
CA LEU A 109 12.14 -15.14 -16.81
C LEU A 109 11.59 -16.50 -17.26
N GLY A 110 11.81 -16.90 -18.53
CA GLY A 110 11.26 -18.14 -19.11
C GLY A 110 9.75 -18.11 -19.26
N LEU A 111 9.14 -16.92 -19.39
CA LEU A 111 7.70 -16.71 -19.51
C LEU A 111 7.33 -16.13 -20.87
N THR A 112 6.06 -16.26 -21.25
CA THR A 112 5.48 -15.45 -22.30
C THR A 112 4.87 -14.17 -21.70
N LYS A 113 4.63 -13.14 -22.52
CA LYS A 113 3.94 -11.92 -22.06
C LYS A 113 2.49 -12.16 -21.61
N TYR A 114 1.92 -13.30 -22.00
CA TYR A 114 0.53 -13.70 -21.73
C TYR A 114 0.43 -14.74 -20.63
N PHE A 115 1.26 -14.61 -19.58
CA PHE A 115 1.16 -15.50 -18.43
C PHE A 115 -0.14 -15.29 -17.65
N THR A 116 -0.66 -16.38 -17.09
CA THR A 116 -1.85 -16.35 -16.22
C THR A 116 -1.46 -15.96 -14.81
N ILE A 117 -2.28 -15.17 -14.14
CA ILE A 117 -2.13 -14.86 -12.71
C ILE A 117 -3.13 -15.72 -11.95
N LEU A 118 -2.61 -16.64 -11.13
CA LEU A 118 -3.42 -17.51 -10.29
C LEU A 118 -3.96 -16.72 -9.10
N ASP A 119 -5.24 -16.83 -8.86
CA ASP A 119 -5.84 -16.32 -7.63
C ASP A 119 -5.56 -17.27 -6.44
N GLU A 120 -6.15 -16.96 -5.28
CA GLU A 120 -5.95 -17.79 -4.08
C GLU A 120 -6.53 -19.18 -4.25
N SER A 121 -7.70 -19.31 -4.88
CA SER A 121 -8.37 -20.61 -5.09
C SER A 121 -7.61 -21.48 -6.09
N ASP A 122 -7.12 -20.89 -7.17
CA ASP A 122 -6.27 -21.55 -8.17
C ASP A 122 -4.97 -22.05 -7.53
N SER A 123 -4.32 -21.19 -6.76
CA SER A 123 -3.07 -21.52 -6.06
C SER A 123 -3.24 -22.67 -5.07
N VAL A 124 -4.33 -22.67 -4.29
CA VAL A 124 -4.65 -23.77 -3.37
C VAL A 124 -4.98 -25.06 -4.11
N SER A 125 -5.69 -24.97 -5.23
CA SER A 125 -6.02 -26.14 -6.07
C SER A 125 -4.76 -26.78 -6.64
N LEU A 126 -3.87 -25.99 -7.18
CA LEU A 126 -2.58 -26.46 -7.73
C LEU A 126 -1.68 -27.07 -6.63
N LEU A 127 -1.71 -26.51 -5.40
CA LEU A 127 -1.01 -27.11 -4.25
C LEU A 127 -1.61 -28.45 -3.83
N LYS A 128 -2.95 -28.61 -3.85
CA LYS A 128 -3.60 -29.90 -3.58
C LYS A 128 -3.18 -30.97 -4.62
N GLU A 129 -3.08 -30.60 -5.88
CA GLU A 129 -2.56 -31.50 -6.92
C GLU A 129 -1.10 -31.89 -6.65
N ALA A 130 -0.26 -30.93 -6.29
CA ALA A 130 1.14 -31.19 -5.93
C ALA A 130 1.26 -32.12 -4.71
N GLN A 131 0.43 -31.93 -3.68
CA GLN A 131 0.37 -32.83 -2.52
C GLN A 131 -0.04 -34.25 -2.91
N LYS A 132 -1.10 -34.40 -3.72
CA LYS A 132 -1.58 -35.67 -4.19
C LYS A 132 -0.51 -36.45 -4.97
N GLU A 133 0.22 -35.76 -5.86
CA GLU A 133 1.29 -36.35 -6.67
C GLU A 133 2.47 -36.84 -5.80
N LEU A 134 2.73 -36.15 -4.68
CA LEU A 134 3.77 -36.50 -3.71
C LEU A 134 3.31 -37.46 -2.61
N GLY A 135 2.05 -37.92 -2.63
CA GLY A 135 1.49 -38.79 -1.59
C GLY A 135 1.31 -38.09 -0.24
N VAL A 136 1.27 -36.74 -0.20
CA VAL A 136 1.03 -35.94 1.01
C VAL A 136 -0.48 -35.78 1.19
N ASP A 137 -1.01 -36.26 2.33
CA ASP A 137 -2.45 -36.18 2.63
C ASP A 137 -2.87 -34.74 2.95
N PRO A 138 -3.76 -34.11 2.13
CA PRO A 138 -4.26 -32.75 2.39
C PRO A 138 -5.10 -32.63 3.67
N LYS A 139 -5.63 -33.72 4.21
CA LYS A 139 -6.34 -33.69 5.50
C LYS A 139 -5.37 -33.55 6.68
N GLN A 140 -4.19 -34.16 6.57
CA GLN A 140 -3.13 -34.03 7.57
C GLN A 140 -2.36 -32.71 7.41
N TYR A 141 -2.12 -32.30 6.17
CA TYR A 141 -1.35 -31.10 5.83
C TYR A 141 -2.20 -30.15 4.99
N ASP A 142 -2.91 -29.26 5.65
CA ASP A 142 -3.80 -28.29 5.02
C ASP A 142 -3.07 -27.49 3.92
N PRO A 143 -3.50 -27.54 2.66
CA PRO A 143 -2.88 -26.82 1.55
C PRO A 143 -2.88 -25.30 1.75
N LYS A 144 -3.88 -24.73 2.45
CA LYS A 144 -3.89 -23.32 2.78
C LYS A 144 -2.75 -22.93 3.73
N LYS A 145 -2.45 -23.79 4.72
CA LYS A 145 -1.31 -23.58 5.64
C LYS A 145 0.02 -23.65 4.91
N ILE A 146 0.15 -24.59 3.95
CA ILE A 146 1.35 -24.70 3.10
C ILE A 146 1.48 -23.43 2.25
N LYS A 147 0.39 -23.01 1.58
CA LYS A 147 0.37 -21.76 0.81
C LYS A 147 0.81 -20.56 1.63
N ASN A 148 0.22 -20.41 2.82
CA ASN A 148 0.58 -19.30 3.74
C ASN A 148 2.05 -19.33 4.16
N THR A 149 2.62 -20.53 4.32
CA THR A 149 4.06 -20.69 4.61
C THR A 149 4.89 -20.22 3.41
N ILE A 150 4.55 -20.66 2.19
CA ILE A 150 5.22 -20.25 0.96
C ILE A 150 5.11 -18.74 0.74
N SER A 151 3.90 -18.17 0.87
CA SER A 151 3.65 -16.73 0.76
C SER A 151 4.49 -15.91 1.74
N ARG A 152 4.51 -16.33 3.01
CA ARG A 152 5.32 -15.66 4.03
C ARG A 152 6.81 -15.67 3.71
N GLU A 153 7.33 -16.79 3.22
CA GLU A 153 8.74 -16.91 2.86
C GLU A 153 9.06 -16.08 1.59
N LYS A 154 8.21 -16.15 0.56
CA LYS A 154 8.33 -15.29 -0.62
C LYS A 154 8.31 -13.80 -0.24
N GLY A 155 7.42 -13.41 0.67
CA GLY A 155 7.33 -12.04 1.19
C GLY A 155 8.57 -11.55 1.94
N LYS A 156 9.41 -12.47 2.45
CA LYS A 156 10.73 -12.21 3.05
C LYS A 156 11.88 -12.25 2.03
N PHE A 157 11.59 -12.32 0.75
CA PHE A 157 12.57 -12.52 -0.30
C PHE A 157 13.31 -13.87 -0.20
N THR A 158 12.72 -14.88 0.45
CA THR A 158 13.28 -16.23 0.54
C THR A 158 12.91 -17.03 -0.71
N VAL A 159 13.90 -17.58 -1.39
CA VAL A 159 13.68 -18.54 -2.49
C VAL A 159 13.65 -19.97 -1.97
N LEU A 160 13.07 -20.89 -2.76
CA LEU A 160 12.92 -22.29 -2.38
C LEU A 160 14.23 -22.95 -1.91
N ALA A 161 15.37 -22.65 -2.56
CA ALA A 161 16.66 -23.22 -2.19
C ALA A 161 17.06 -22.84 -0.77
N ASP A 162 16.95 -21.55 -0.42
CA ASP A 162 17.29 -21.03 0.90
C ASP A 162 16.37 -21.60 1.98
N TYR A 163 15.06 -21.74 1.64
CA TYR A 163 14.09 -22.37 2.55
C TYR A 163 14.45 -23.84 2.83
N ALA A 164 14.72 -24.62 1.79
CA ALA A 164 15.06 -26.03 1.88
C ALA A 164 16.39 -26.28 2.65
N GLU A 165 17.33 -25.34 2.54
CA GLU A 165 18.59 -25.40 3.30
C GLU A 165 18.36 -25.11 4.79
N ARG A 166 17.51 -24.14 5.13
CA ARG A 166 17.23 -23.72 6.49
C ARG A 166 16.32 -24.69 7.25
N GLU A 167 15.27 -25.16 6.61
CA GLU A 167 14.19 -25.94 7.24
C GLU A 167 14.46 -27.46 7.16
N LYS A 168 15.21 -27.99 8.13
CA LYS A 168 15.61 -29.42 8.16
C LYS A 168 14.63 -30.34 8.87
N ASN A 169 13.57 -29.81 9.51
CA ASN A 169 12.54 -30.63 10.18
C ASN A 169 11.62 -31.34 9.16
N ALA A 170 10.85 -32.35 9.59
CA ALA A 170 10.02 -33.14 8.70
C ALA A 170 8.97 -32.29 7.94
N TYR A 171 8.34 -31.35 8.63
CA TYR A 171 7.37 -30.44 8.03
C TYR A 171 8.02 -29.53 6.99
N GLY A 172 9.15 -28.91 7.33
CA GLY A 172 9.89 -28.04 6.41
C GLY A 172 10.34 -28.75 5.13
N ARG A 173 10.84 -29.99 5.25
CA ARG A 173 11.21 -30.80 4.09
C ARG A 173 10.01 -31.12 3.21
N MET A 174 8.87 -31.49 3.82
CA MET A 174 7.64 -31.73 3.10
C MET A 174 7.17 -30.47 2.35
N VAL A 175 7.13 -29.32 3.03
CA VAL A 175 6.77 -28.05 2.39
C VAL A 175 7.72 -27.73 1.24
N ALA A 176 9.03 -27.93 1.38
CA ALA A 176 10.00 -27.71 0.30
C ALA A 176 9.73 -28.59 -0.92
N GLN A 177 9.37 -29.87 -0.73
CA GLN A 177 9.01 -30.77 -1.82
C GLN A 177 7.72 -30.32 -2.53
N VAL A 178 6.67 -29.97 -1.77
CA VAL A 178 5.40 -29.46 -2.32
C VAL A 178 5.63 -28.14 -3.06
N TRP A 179 6.40 -27.22 -2.46
CA TRP A 179 6.74 -25.94 -3.10
C TRP A 179 7.49 -26.14 -4.42
N ASN A 180 8.48 -27.05 -4.45
CA ASN A 180 9.21 -27.36 -5.68
C ASN A 180 8.26 -27.83 -6.81
N LEU A 181 7.38 -28.77 -6.50
CA LEU A 181 6.43 -29.29 -7.49
C LEU A 181 5.42 -28.21 -7.92
N TYR A 182 4.94 -27.39 -6.98
CA TYR A 182 4.07 -26.25 -7.24
C TYR A 182 4.72 -25.25 -8.22
N GLU A 183 5.99 -24.87 -8.02
CA GLU A 183 6.71 -23.98 -8.94
C GLU A 183 6.88 -24.60 -10.34
N ARG A 184 7.17 -25.91 -10.40
CA ARG A 184 7.27 -26.63 -11.68
C ARG A 184 5.94 -26.66 -12.44
N LYS A 185 4.84 -26.90 -11.75
CA LYS A 185 3.48 -26.85 -12.35
C LYS A 185 3.16 -25.46 -12.88
N LYS A 186 3.37 -24.41 -12.09
CA LYS A 186 3.17 -23.02 -12.54
C LYS A 186 4.02 -22.70 -13.78
N THR A 187 5.29 -23.09 -13.78
CA THR A 187 6.17 -22.87 -14.93
C THR A 187 5.65 -23.57 -16.19
N LYS A 188 5.18 -24.82 -16.07
CA LYS A 188 4.61 -25.59 -17.18
C LYS A 188 3.37 -24.92 -17.77
N GLU A 189 2.54 -24.32 -16.92
CA GLU A 189 1.29 -23.66 -17.29
C GLU A 189 1.49 -22.18 -17.67
N ASN A 190 2.73 -21.68 -17.71
CA ASN A 190 3.04 -20.26 -17.90
C ASN A 190 2.21 -19.38 -16.95
N SER A 191 2.19 -19.73 -15.67
CA SER A 191 1.39 -19.05 -14.65
C SER A 191 2.23 -18.56 -13.48
N LEU A 192 1.76 -17.52 -12.80
CA LEU A 192 2.36 -16.89 -11.61
C LEU A 192 1.29 -16.71 -10.55
N ASP A 193 1.63 -16.89 -9.29
CA ASP A 193 0.80 -16.44 -8.17
C ASP A 193 1.08 -14.96 -7.82
N PHE A 194 0.28 -14.39 -6.92
CA PHE A 194 0.46 -12.99 -6.50
C PHE A 194 1.84 -12.71 -5.89
N ASP A 195 2.39 -13.66 -5.13
CA ASP A 195 3.70 -13.50 -4.49
C ASP A 195 4.83 -13.49 -5.55
N ASP A 196 4.67 -14.27 -6.62
CA ASP A 196 5.62 -14.28 -7.73
C ASP A 196 5.72 -12.95 -8.46
N LEU A 197 4.62 -12.20 -8.55
CA LEU A 197 4.61 -10.88 -9.21
C LEU A 197 5.61 -9.93 -8.55
N LEU A 198 5.74 -10.00 -7.25
CA LEU A 198 6.70 -9.21 -6.50
C LEU A 198 8.09 -9.85 -6.48
N LEU A 199 8.16 -11.13 -6.09
CA LEU A 199 9.42 -11.83 -5.91
C LEU A 199 10.24 -11.91 -7.21
N LYS A 200 9.62 -12.31 -8.34
CA LYS A 200 10.32 -12.45 -9.63
C LYS A 200 10.76 -11.09 -10.19
N ALA A 201 9.92 -10.06 -10.08
CA ALA A 201 10.30 -8.70 -10.50
C ALA A 201 11.48 -8.18 -9.67
N THR A 202 11.43 -8.34 -8.34
CA THR A 202 12.49 -7.90 -7.43
C THR A 202 13.78 -8.69 -7.65
N LYS A 203 13.67 -10.01 -7.86
CA LYS A 203 14.83 -10.86 -8.17
C LYS A 203 15.47 -10.44 -9.50
N LEU A 204 14.67 -10.18 -10.53
CA LEU A 204 15.18 -9.70 -11.82
C LEU A 204 15.95 -8.40 -11.66
N LEU A 205 15.42 -7.43 -10.92
CA LEU A 205 16.12 -6.17 -10.64
C LEU A 205 17.40 -6.36 -9.84
N LYS A 206 17.43 -7.33 -8.92
CA LYS A 206 18.62 -7.64 -8.10
C LYS A 206 19.73 -8.30 -8.92
N GLU A 207 19.39 -9.27 -9.75
CA GLU A 207 20.33 -10.11 -10.48
C GLU A 207 20.78 -9.47 -11.81
N ASN A 208 19.97 -8.60 -12.41
CA ASN A 208 20.27 -7.98 -13.70
C ASN A 208 20.47 -6.46 -13.55
N LYS A 209 21.72 -6.03 -13.49
CA LYS A 209 22.09 -4.61 -13.35
C LYS A 209 21.62 -3.75 -14.52
N GLU A 210 21.65 -4.28 -15.75
CA GLU A 210 21.22 -3.53 -16.95
C GLU A 210 19.72 -3.25 -16.89
N ILE A 211 18.91 -4.26 -16.59
CA ILE A 211 17.47 -4.10 -16.44
C ILE A 211 17.17 -3.11 -15.30
N ARG A 212 17.85 -3.23 -14.16
CA ARG A 212 17.69 -2.30 -13.05
C ARG A 212 17.98 -0.86 -13.48
N LYS A 213 19.08 -0.63 -14.21
CA LYS A 213 19.48 0.69 -14.72
C LYS A 213 18.42 1.29 -15.64
N ILE A 214 17.82 0.50 -16.55
CA ILE A 214 16.73 0.96 -17.43
C ILE A 214 15.58 1.55 -16.61
N TYR A 215 15.15 0.86 -15.54
CA TYR A 215 14.05 1.36 -14.70
C TYR A 215 14.46 2.54 -13.81
N GLN A 216 15.72 2.61 -13.36
CA GLN A 216 16.26 3.75 -12.62
C GLN A 216 16.36 5.01 -13.50
N GLU A 217 16.67 4.87 -14.78
CA GLU A 217 16.66 5.96 -15.75
C GLU A 217 15.25 6.36 -16.15
N LYS A 218 14.33 5.38 -16.25
CA LYS A 218 12.92 5.63 -16.54
C LYS A 218 12.24 6.41 -15.43
N TRP A 219 12.41 5.99 -14.17
CA TRP A 219 11.75 6.60 -13.03
C TRP A 219 12.76 7.33 -12.14
N GLU A 220 12.87 8.63 -12.37
CA GLU A 220 13.78 9.48 -11.60
C GLU A 220 13.22 9.82 -10.21
N TYR A 221 11.89 9.89 -10.10
CA TYR A 221 11.17 10.25 -8.87
C TYR A 221 10.22 9.12 -8.47
N ILE A 222 10.39 8.61 -7.27
CA ILE A 222 9.61 7.48 -6.75
C ILE A 222 8.82 7.94 -5.54
N HIS A 223 7.52 7.66 -5.54
CA HIS A 223 6.61 7.98 -4.43
C HIS A 223 5.93 6.71 -3.96
N ILE A 224 5.91 6.47 -2.64
CA ILE A 224 5.29 5.29 -2.04
C ILE A 224 4.38 5.74 -0.92
N ASP A 225 3.10 5.42 -1.04
CA ASP A 225 2.09 5.64 0.00
C ASP A 225 1.98 4.40 0.90
N GLU A 226 1.54 4.60 2.14
CA GLU A 226 1.37 3.57 3.19
C GLU A 226 2.63 2.69 3.39
N TYR A 227 3.80 3.35 3.44
CA TYR A 227 5.10 2.66 3.48
C TYR A 227 5.28 1.72 4.67
N GLN A 228 4.59 1.95 5.79
CA GLN A 228 4.59 1.08 6.98
C GLN A 228 4.05 -0.32 6.68
N ASP A 229 3.22 -0.49 5.66
CA ASP A 229 2.59 -1.77 5.30
C ASP A 229 3.40 -2.58 4.28
N THR A 230 4.59 -2.09 3.88
CA THR A 230 5.47 -2.80 2.95
C THR A 230 6.12 -4.03 3.58
N ASN A 231 6.20 -5.12 2.80
CA ASN A 231 7.00 -6.29 3.14
C ASN A 231 8.44 -6.14 2.63
N GLU A 232 9.30 -7.12 2.94
CA GLU A 232 10.72 -7.09 2.57
C GLU A 232 10.95 -7.00 1.05
N VAL A 233 10.14 -7.71 0.26
CA VAL A 233 10.25 -7.70 -1.22
C VAL A 233 9.93 -6.32 -1.79
N GLN A 234 8.87 -5.68 -1.31
CA GLN A 234 8.46 -4.34 -1.73
C GLN A 234 9.47 -3.28 -1.31
N TYR A 235 10.02 -3.41 -0.11
CA TYR A 235 11.09 -2.56 0.38
C TYR A 235 12.35 -2.68 -0.50
N LEU A 236 12.81 -3.91 -0.78
CA LEU A 236 13.98 -4.14 -1.65
C LEU A 236 13.74 -3.61 -3.07
N MET A 237 12.56 -3.83 -3.65
CA MET A 237 12.19 -3.29 -4.95
C MET A 237 12.30 -1.77 -4.97
N SER A 238 11.74 -1.11 -3.96
CA SER A 238 11.76 0.35 -3.83
C SER A 238 13.18 0.91 -3.74
N ARG A 239 14.01 0.28 -2.89
CA ARG A 239 15.42 0.66 -2.74
C ARG A 239 16.21 0.54 -4.03
N MET A 240 16.06 -0.60 -4.73
CA MET A 240 16.79 -0.83 -5.98
C MET A 240 16.38 0.15 -7.08
N LEU A 241 15.10 0.51 -7.16
CA LEU A 241 14.65 1.51 -8.12
C LEU A 241 15.17 2.91 -7.79
N ALA A 242 15.27 3.25 -6.50
CA ALA A 242 15.73 4.58 -6.03
C ALA A 242 17.24 4.74 -5.93
N GLU A 243 18.03 3.68 -6.08
CA GLU A 243 19.45 3.60 -5.75
C GLU A 243 20.29 4.70 -6.42
N ASN A 244 20.07 4.99 -7.70
CA ASN A 244 20.84 5.97 -8.45
C ASN A 244 20.46 7.42 -8.14
N ASN A 245 19.17 7.72 -8.22
CA ASN A 245 18.68 9.10 -8.17
C ASN A 245 18.41 9.56 -6.75
N LYS A 246 18.18 8.62 -5.82
CA LYS A 246 17.79 8.86 -4.42
C LYS A 246 16.58 9.77 -4.23
N ASN A 247 15.84 10.07 -5.29
CA ASN A 247 14.62 10.89 -5.23
C ASN A 247 13.42 10.01 -4.85
N ILE A 248 13.47 9.47 -3.66
CA ILE A 248 12.40 8.65 -3.09
C ILE A 248 11.63 9.42 -2.03
N CYS A 249 10.32 9.48 -2.17
CA CYS A 249 9.40 10.04 -1.19
C CYS A 249 8.52 8.92 -0.65
N VAL A 250 8.63 8.62 0.62
CA VAL A 250 7.77 7.65 1.28
C VAL A 250 6.86 8.36 2.27
N VAL A 251 5.61 7.90 2.33
CA VAL A 251 4.63 8.41 3.29
C VAL A 251 4.05 7.25 4.07
N GLY A 252 3.97 7.42 5.36
CA GLY A 252 3.43 6.37 6.22
C GLY A 252 3.24 6.81 7.66
N ASP A 253 2.70 5.88 8.42
CA ASP A 253 2.47 6.01 9.84
C ASP A 253 2.78 4.68 10.55
N ALA A 254 3.84 4.67 11.34
CA ALA A 254 4.21 3.48 12.12
C ALA A 254 3.06 2.99 13.04
N ASP A 255 2.23 3.91 13.54
CA ASP A 255 1.08 3.59 14.40
C ASP A 255 -0.10 2.97 13.65
N GLN A 256 -0.12 3.03 12.31
CA GLN A 256 -1.19 2.47 11.46
C GLN A 256 -0.81 1.12 10.84
N ASN A 257 0.33 0.51 11.19
CA ASN A 257 0.69 -0.81 10.70
C ASN A 257 -0.21 -1.88 11.32
N ILE A 258 -1.17 -2.39 10.54
CA ILE A 258 -2.09 -3.46 10.92
C ILE A 258 -1.96 -4.71 10.04
N TYR A 259 -1.00 -4.73 9.10
CA TYR A 259 -0.77 -5.82 8.15
C TYR A 259 0.46 -6.69 8.46
N SER A 260 0.95 -6.68 9.72
CA SER A 260 2.08 -7.54 10.14
C SER A 260 1.82 -9.02 9.86
N TRP A 261 0.58 -9.47 10.01
CA TRP A 261 0.14 -10.83 9.71
C TRP A 261 0.19 -11.17 8.20
N ARG A 262 0.20 -10.16 7.33
CA ARG A 262 0.45 -10.28 5.88
C ARG A 262 1.92 -10.07 5.50
N GLY A 263 2.82 -10.00 6.47
CA GLY A 263 4.25 -9.82 6.25
C GLY A 263 4.73 -8.38 6.17
N ALA A 264 3.87 -7.38 6.48
CA ALA A 264 4.32 -6.01 6.63
C ALA A 264 5.42 -5.91 7.69
N ASN A 265 6.47 -5.14 7.39
CA ASN A 265 7.62 -5.00 8.26
C ASN A 265 7.78 -3.55 8.70
N LEU A 266 7.37 -3.27 9.94
CA LEU A 266 7.46 -1.94 10.53
C LEU A 266 8.90 -1.37 10.50
N LYS A 267 9.91 -2.23 10.49
CA LYS A 267 11.31 -1.81 10.41
C LYS A 267 11.60 -1.03 9.13
N ASN A 268 10.86 -1.26 8.05
CA ASN A 268 11.08 -0.57 6.78
C ASN A 268 10.93 0.95 6.91
N ILE A 269 9.87 1.41 7.60
CA ILE A 269 9.69 2.85 7.84
C ILE A 269 10.62 3.37 8.95
N LEU A 270 10.84 2.60 10.01
CA LEU A 270 11.71 3.00 11.13
C LEU A 270 13.19 3.04 10.74
N SER A 271 13.61 2.29 9.74
CA SER A 271 14.99 2.26 9.25
C SER A 271 15.25 3.24 8.09
N PHE A 272 14.26 3.99 7.65
CA PHE A 272 14.40 4.87 6.48
C PHE A 272 15.52 5.88 6.63
N GLU A 273 15.68 6.50 7.79
CA GLU A 273 16.76 7.45 8.09
C GLU A 273 18.15 6.78 8.06
N LYS A 274 18.21 5.50 8.48
CA LYS A 274 19.46 4.72 8.42
C LYS A 274 19.84 4.38 6.97
N ASP A 275 18.84 4.08 6.14
CA ASP A 275 19.05 3.79 4.73
C ASP A 275 19.37 5.05 3.92
N TYR A 276 18.82 6.19 4.33
CA TYR A 276 18.98 7.48 3.70
C TYR A 276 19.35 8.55 4.76
N PRO A 277 20.63 8.64 5.17
CA PRO A 277 21.06 9.58 6.23
C PRO A 277 20.77 11.06 5.90
N ASP A 278 20.71 11.40 4.62
CA ASP A 278 20.41 12.75 4.14
C ASP A 278 18.90 12.99 3.94
N ALA A 279 18.06 12.08 4.43
CA ALA A 279 16.61 12.19 4.23
C ALA A 279 16.05 13.41 4.97
N LYS A 280 15.20 14.15 4.26
CA LYS A 280 14.34 15.13 4.90
C LYS A 280 13.16 14.43 5.53
N ILE A 281 12.84 14.79 6.78
CA ILE A 281 11.69 14.28 7.50
C ILE A 281 10.70 15.41 7.70
N VAL A 282 9.43 15.14 7.37
CA VAL A 282 8.32 16.07 7.56
C VAL A 282 7.22 15.38 8.35
N LEU A 283 6.80 15.96 9.47
CA LEU A 283 5.74 15.46 10.32
C LEU A 283 4.42 16.14 9.95
N LEU A 284 3.38 15.39 9.64
CA LEU A 284 2.02 15.91 9.42
C LEU A 284 1.17 15.54 10.64
N GLU A 285 0.95 16.50 11.52
CA GLU A 285 0.27 16.31 12.81
C GLU A 285 -1.16 16.90 12.81
N GLU A 286 -1.47 17.85 11.93
CA GLU A 286 -2.80 18.44 11.84
C GLU A 286 -3.78 17.46 11.17
N ASN A 287 -4.77 17.03 11.94
CA ASN A 287 -5.83 16.13 11.48
C ASN A 287 -7.03 16.94 10.96
N TYR A 288 -7.46 16.62 9.75
CA TYR A 288 -8.61 17.25 9.06
C TYR A 288 -9.86 16.36 9.04
N ARG A 289 -9.78 15.16 9.59
CA ARG A 289 -10.86 14.17 9.54
C ARG A 289 -11.75 14.23 10.78
N SER A 290 -11.14 14.17 11.95
CA SER A 290 -11.80 13.90 13.22
C SER A 290 -11.94 15.16 14.08
N THR A 291 -12.92 15.15 14.98
CA THR A 291 -13.09 16.14 16.04
C THR A 291 -12.09 15.91 17.18
N GLN A 292 -11.97 16.86 18.10
CA GLN A 292 -10.98 16.84 19.17
C GLN A 292 -11.17 15.64 20.11
N ASN A 293 -12.39 15.32 20.55
CA ASN A 293 -12.68 14.20 21.44
C ASN A 293 -12.16 12.86 20.89
N ILE A 294 -12.33 12.63 19.57
CA ILE A 294 -11.84 11.40 18.91
C ILE A 294 -10.31 11.35 18.92
N LEU A 295 -9.65 12.48 18.65
CA LEU A 295 -8.19 12.52 18.64
C LEU A 295 -7.56 12.36 20.01
N GLU A 296 -8.15 12.96 21.06
CA GLU A 296 -7.69 12.81 22.43
C GLU A 296 -7.75 11.34 22.85
N ALA A 297 -8.88 10.65 22.60
CA ALA A 297 -8.99 9.22 22.90
C ALA A 297 -7.99 8.38 22.11
N ALA A 298 -7.82 8.64 20.81
CA ALA A 298 -6.85 7.96 19.97
C ALA A 298 -5.41 8.19 20.44
N ASN A 299 -5.05 9.43 20.80
CA ASN A 299 -3.74 9.77 21.33
C ASN A 299 -3.45 9.04 22.65
N GLU A 300 -4.42 8.94 23.57
CA GLU A 300 -4.24 8.21 24.84
C GLU A 300 -4.00 6.71 24.60
N ILE A 301 -4.68 6.10 23.65
CA ILE A 301 -4.46 4.68 23.32
C ILE A 301 -3.08 4.49 22.70
N ILE A 302 -2.71 5.32 21.72
CA ILE A 302 -1.50 5.12 20.93
C ILE A 302 -0.21 5.45 21.70
N LYS A 303 -0.27 6.24 22.76
CA LYS A 303 0.86 6.50 23.68
C LYS A 303 1.44 5.21 24.29
N LYS A 304 0.66 4.12 24.34
CA LYS A 304 1.11 2.82 24.83
C LYS A 304 2.06 2.10 23.88
N ASN A 305 2.14 2.51 22.62
CA ASN A 305 3.08 1.95 21.66
C ASN A 305 4.52 2.38 21.97
N LYS A 306 5.44 1.40 22.08
CA LYS A 306 6.83 1.64 22.49
C LYS A 306 7.77 2.08 21.36
N TYR A 307 7.49 1.70 20.13
CA TYR A 307 8.37 1.92 18.97
C TYR A 307 7.66 2.80 17.94
N ARG A 308 7.68 4.12 18.19
CA ARG A 308 7.04 5.09 17.31
C ARG A 308 7.83 6.40 17.27
N PRO A 309 7.86 7.11 16.14
CA PRO A 309 8.25 8.51 16.13
C PRO A 309 7.31 9.34 17.03
N GLU A 310 7.85 10.22 17.85
CA GLU A 310 7.01 11.13 18.63
C GLU A 310 6.22 12.03 17.68
N LYS A 311 4.90 11.97 17.79
CA LYS A 311 3.97 12.86 17.10
C LYS A 311 2.71 13.03 17.95
N ASN A 312 2.13 14.21 17.91
CA ASN A 312 0.88 14.54 18.60
C ASN A 312 -0.13 15.04 17.57
N LEU A 313 -1.13 14.21 17.29
CA LEU A 313 -2.20 14.62 16.41
C LEU A 313 -3.07 15.66 17.10
N PHE A 314 -3.33 16.77 16.41
CA PHE A 314 -4.23 17.82 16.84
C PHE A 314 -5.18 18.18 15.70
N THR A 315 -6.29 18.83 16.05
CA THR A 315 -7.23 19.36 15.07
C THR A 315 -7.65 20.77 15.44
N LYS A 316 -7.98 21.57 14.43
CA LYS A 316 -8.62 22.90 14.59
C LYS A 316 -10.15 22.80 14.53
N LYS A 317 -10.68 21.58 14.36
CA LYS A 317 -12.13 21.36 14.42
C LYS A 317 -12.63 21.52 15.85
N GLU A 318 -13.94 21.65 15.98
CA GLU A 318 -14.66 21.67 17.24
C GLU A 318 -14.42 20.42 18.09
N THR A 319 -14.76 20.50 19.36
CA THR A 319 -14.63 19.39 20.32
C THR A 319 -15.37 18.15 19.87
N GLY A 320 -16.55 18.32 19.25
CA GLY A 320 -17.41 17.24 18.75
C GLY A 320 -18.19 16.54 19.87
N GLU A 321 -18.96 15.54 19.47
CA GLU A 321 -19.75 14.72 20.37
C GLU A 321 -18.87 13.88 21.31
N LYS A 322 -19.40 13.58 22.49
CA LYS A 322 -18.75 12.66 23.43
C LYS A 322 -18.77 11.24 22.88
N ILE A 323 -17.72 10.50 23.19
CA ILE A 323 -17.63 9.08 22.83
C ILE A 323 -18.61 8.29 23.71
N GLY A 324 -19.55 7.59 23.07
CA GLY A 324 -20.45 6.65 23.75
C GLY A 324 -19.79 5.30 23.95
N LEU A 325 -20.09 4.66 25.07
CA LEU A 325 -19.73 3.28 25.34
C LEU A 325 -21.00 2.44 25.45
N TYR A 326 -21.05 1.34 24.74
CA TYR A 326 -22.09 0.32 24.85
C TYR A 326 -21.43 -1.04 25.04
N GLU A 327 -21.84 -1.77 26.07
CA GLU A 327 -21.41 -3.14 26.34
C GLU A 327 -22.52 -4.09 25.94
N ALA A 328 -22.36 -4.75 24.82
CA ALA A 328 -23.33 -5.69 24.28
C ALA A 328 -23.26 -7.05 24.97
N LEU A 329 -24.40 -7.76 25.03
CA LEU A 329 -24.49 -9.11 25.57
C LEU A 329 -23.88 -10.15 24.63
N ASP A 330 -24.06 -9.97 23.33
CA ASP A 330 -23.53 -10.81 22.24
C ASP A 330 -23.42 -9.99 20.93
N GLU A 331 -22.99 -10.65 19.85
CA GLU A 331 -22.81 -10.04 18.54
C GLU A 331 -24.12 -9.55 17.88
N ASN A 332 -25.28 -10.13 18.24
CA ASN A 332 -26.57 -9.69 17.72
C ASN A 332 -27.03 -8.40 18.42
N ASP A 333 -26.88 -8.34 19.74
CA ASP A 333 -27.16 -7.15 20.53
C ASP A 333 -26.27 -5.96 20.11
N GLU A 334 -24.97 -6.21 19.78
CA GLU A 334 -24.09 -5.20 19.20
C GLU A 334 -24.62 -4.70 17.86
N ALA A 335 -25.02 -5.60 16.97
CA ALA A 335 -25.52 -5.28 15.64
C ALA A 335 -26.83 -4.47 15.73
N ASP A 336 -27.77 -4.89 16.59
CA ASP A 336 -29.04 -4.21 16.81
C ASP A 336 -28.85 -2.80 17.38
N PHE A 337 -27.95 -2.64 18.36
CA PHE A 337 -27.59 -1.32 18.88
C PHE A 337 -27.04 -0.41 17.80
N VAL A 338 -26.07 -0.88 16.98
CA VAL A 338 -25.47 -0.09 15.89
C VAL A 338 -26.55 0.31 14.87
N ALA A 339 -27.39 -0.65 14.43
CA ALA A 339 -28.44 -0.39 13.46
C ALA A 339 -29.46 0.65 13.99
N THR A 340 -29.89 0.51 15.25
CA THR A 340 -30.81 1.44 15.90
C THR A 340 -30.23 2.85 15.99
N LYS A 341 -28.94 2.97 16.39
CA LYS A 341 -28.25 4.27 16.45
C LYS A 341 -28.08 4.93 15.09
N ILE A 342 -27.84 4.18 14.05
CA ILE A 342 -27.78 4.70 12.67
C ILE A 342 -29.15 5.26 12.26
N LEU A 343 -30.24 4.53 12.52
CA LEU A 343 -31.58 4.97 12.20
C LEU A 343 -31.96 6.25 12.98
N GLU A 344 -31.68 6.28 14.29
CA GLU A 344 -31.91 7.49 15.11
C GLU A 344 -31.20 8.73 14.55
N ILE A 345 -29.92 8.56 14.08
CA ILE A 345 -29.15 9.66 13.49
C ILE A 345 -29.77 10.11 12.16
N ILE A 346 -30.22 9.18 11.33
CA ILE A 346 -30.82 9.48 10.03
C ILE A 346 -32.13 10.23 10.22
N ASP A 347 -32.97 9.76 11.15
CA ASP A 347 -34.29 10.37 11.43
C ASP A 347 -34.18 11.77 12.04
N ASN A 348 -33.11 12.04 12.79
CA ASN A 348 -32.86 13.35 13.41
C ASN A 348 -32.04 14.31 12.51
N LEU A 349 -31.68 13.93 11.28
CA LEU A 349 -31.04 14.87 10.34
C LEU A 349 -32.11 15.95 9.93
N PRO A 350 -31.75 17.25 10.06
CA PRO A 350 -32.65 18.31 9.65
C PRO A 350 -32.99 18.21 8.16
N ALA A 351 -34.25 18.33 7.82
CA ALA A 351 -34.75 18.27 6.43
C ALA A 351 -34.18 19.38 5.50
N GLU A 352 -33.52 20.38 6.05
CA GLU A 352 -33.01 21.58 5.36
C GLU A 352 -31.69 21.35 4.54
N GLY A 353 -31.25 20.12 4.38
CA GLY A 353 -30.05 19.77 3.53
C GLY A 353 -30.38 19.12 2.19
N MET A 354 -31.63 18.89 1.87
CA MET A 354 -32.05 18.27 0.61
C MET A 354 -32.32 19.35 -0.45
N SER A 355 -31.26 19.74 -1.20
CA SER A 355 -31.51 20.37 -2.50
C SER A 355 -32.09 19.32 -3.44
N SER A 356 -33.16 19.69 -4.17
CA SER A 356 -33.95 18.85 -5.06
C SER A 356 -33.20 18.17 -6.21
N ASP A 357 -31.89 18.38 -6.31
CA ASP A 357 -31.03 17.96 -7.45
C ASP A 357 -29.97 16.91 -7.11
N SER A 358 -30.02 16.30 -5.94
CA SER A 358 -29.12 15.17 -5.62
C SER A 358 -29.88 14.04 -4.93
N PRO A 359 -30.25 12.98 -5.66
CA PRO A 359 -30.75 11.76 -5.03
C PRO A 359 -29.57 10.99 -4.44
N ARG A 360 -29.05 11.39 -3.28
CA ARG A 360 -28.32 10.47 -2.41
C ARG A 360 -29.37 9.62 -1.70
N LYS A 361 -29.78 8.54 -2.35
CA LYS A 361 -30.40 7.42 -1.65
C LYS A 361 -29.35 6.90 -0.67
N PHE A 362 -29.48 7.27 0.60
CA PHE A 362 -28.88 6.54 1.70
C PHE A 362 -29.63 5.20 1.77
N SER A 363 -29.18 4.22 1.01
CA SER A 363 -29.60 2.84 1.19
C SER A 363 -28.77 2.25 2.32
N ALA A 364 -29.37 1.36 3.11
CA ALA A 364 -28.66 0.59 4.15
C ALA A 364 -27.43 -0.15 3.60
N GLU A 365 -27.36 -0.39 2.28
CA GLU A 365 -26.23 -0.96 1.56
C GLU A 365 -24.92 -0.12 1.63
N ASN A 366 -25.00 1.19 1.92
CA ASN A 366 -23.83 2.05 2.06
C ASN A 366 -23.13 1.89 3.42
N PHE A 367 -23.73 1.23 4.38
CA PHE A 367 -23.20 0.98 5.72
C PHE A 367 -22.72 -0.45 5.93
N LEU A 368 -22.95 -1.37 4.99
CA LEU A 368 -22.38 -2.70 5.05
C LEU A 368 -20.87 -2.60 4.83
N CYS A 369 -20.10 -2.88 5.87
CA CYS A 369 -18.68 -3.17 5.73
C CYS A 369 -18.53 -4.22 4.64
N PRO A 370 -17.71 -3.98 3.58
CA PRO A 370 -17.41 -5.05 2.67
C PRO A 370 -16.74 -6.16 3.47
N SER A 371 -17.27 -7.37 3.38
CA SER A 371 -16.62 -8.56 3.89
C SER A 371 -15.16 -8.54 3.44
N PRO A 372 -14.20 -8.85 4.28
CA PRO A 372 -12.81 -8.93 3.87
C PRO A 372 -12.67 -9.99 2.77
N PRO A 373 -11.90 -9.73 1.71
CA PRO A 373 -11.66 -10.66 0.63
C PRO A 373 -10.95 -11.93 1.11
#